data_a584dbc3fbb68f6391b7bbac42cdeb7a
#
_entry.id   a584dbc3fbb68f6391b7bbac42cdeb7a
#
_cell.length_a   1.000
_cell.length_b   1.000
_cell.length_c   1.000
_cell.angle_alpha   90.00
_cell.angle_beta   90.00
_cell.angle_gamma   90.00
#
_symmetry.space_group_name_H-M   'P 1'
#
loop_
_entity.id
_entity.type
_entity.pdbx_description
1 polymer ?
#
loop_
_entity_poly.entity_id
_entity_poly.type
_entity_poly.pdbx_seq_one_letter_code
_entity_poly.pdbx_strand_id
1 'polypeptide(L)'
;MRPPRGYVEPDPETFRRIAGLFDAAAQLVGADSTPLAGVLPDEAQDGKPAREALKQGLLRRLAETAAKARLFESMAAKEVRGAALTAAEYEEILYFGRVAEHHFLIFKSLANKDLALSTPDPMPKIADVADVLGSAPYLMAAVGRPLEWDHAVPFYGRQEIVKGGAYSFYEFVNDALLDDQDWLKRLPSQPHPAWVAPYVSAKNLSCPARNPF
;
A
#
# COMPACT_ATOMS: atom_id res chain seq x y z
N MET A 1 5.54 3.01 31.69
CA MET A 1 5.20 1.78 30.95
C MET A 1 6.06 1.75 29.71
N ARG A 2 6.82 0.71 29.43
CA ARG A 2 7.55 0.63 28.15
C ARG A 2 6.54 0.36 27.05
N PRO A 3 6.65 1.02 25.88
CA PRO A 3 5.76 0.72 24.76
C PRO A 3 5.92 -0.77 24.38
N PRO A 4 4.84 -1.40 23.92
CA PRO A 4 4.94 -2.77 23.44
C PRO A 4 5.93 -2.82 22.28
N ARG A 5 6.77 -3.86 22.25
CA ARG A 5 7.65 -4.10 21.13
C ARG A 5 6.79 -4.56 19.95
N GLY A 6 6.98 -3.94 18.80
CA GLY A 6 6.33 -4.34 17.56
C GLY A 6 6.96 -5.59 16.96
N TYR A 7 6.44 -6.00 15.83
CA TYR A 7 7.01 -7.04 14.97
C TYR A 7 6.86 -6.60 13.51
N VAL A 8 7.59 -7.24 12.63
CA VAL A 8 7.44 -7.10 11.18
C VAL A 8 6.63 -8.30 10.68
N GLU A 9 5.79 -8.10 9.66
CA GLU A 9 5.12 -9.22 8.99
C GLU A 9 6.14 -10.29 8.59
N PRO A 10 5.99 -11.57 9.02
CA PRO A 10 6.99 -12.59 8.79
C PRO A 10 6.95 -13.14 7.35
N ASP A 11 7.00 -12.24 6.39
CA ASP A 11 7.07 -12.52 4.95
C ASP A 11 8.26 -11.80 4.29
N PRO A 12 9.47 -12.38 4.39
CA PRO A 12 10.66 -11.78 3.79
C PRO A 12 10.54 -11.58 2.28
N GLU A 13 9.82 -12.47 1.59
CA GLU A 13 9.68 -12.42 0.14
C GLU A 13 8.90 -11.18 -0.31
N THR A 14 7.83 -10.82 0.39
CA THR A 14 7.09 -9.59 0.12
C THR A 14 7.98 -8.37 0.26
N PHE A 15 8.77 -8.25 1.32
CA PHE A 15 9.69 -7.12 1.50
C PHE A 15 10.80 -7.08 0.44
N ARG A 16 11.30 -8.23 0.01
CA ARG A 16 12.25 -8.33 -1.09
C ARG A 16 11.67 -7.80 -2.40
N ARG A 17 10.42 -8.15 -2.72
CA ARG A 17 9.71 -7.66 -3.91
C ARG A 17 9.44 -6.17 -3.84
N ILE A 18 9.06 -5.65 -2.67
CA ILE A 18 8.89 -4.22 -2.45
C ILE A 18 10.20 -3.47 -2.72
N ALA A 19 11.33 -3.95 -2.19
CA ALA A 19 12.63 -3.36 -2.47
C ALA A 19 12.93 -3.34 -3.97
N GLY A 20 12.73 -4.46 -4.66
CA GLY A 20 12.92 -4.57 -6.11
C GLY A 20 12.03 -3.63 -6.93
N LEU A 21 10.79 -3.41 -6.49
CA LEU A 21 9.89 -2.43 -7.12
C LEU A 21 10.44 -1.02 -7.03
N PHE A 22 10.94 -0.60 -5.87
CA PHE A 22 11.53 0.73 -5.70
C PHE A 22 12.84 0.90 -6.45
N ASP A 23 13.66 -0.17 -6.56
CA ASP A 23 14.86 -0.14 -7.40
C ASP A 23 14.49 0.02 -8.88
N ALA A 24 13.50 -0.72 -9.37
CA ALA A 24 13.04 -0.59 -10.75
C ALA A 24 12.46 0.82 -11.02
N ALA A 25 11.69 1.37 -10.09
CA ALA A 25 11.21 2.75 -10.18
C ALA A 25 12.36 3.76 -10.22
N ALA A 26 13.41 3.56 -9.40
CA ALA A 26 14.59 4.42 -9.41
C ALA A 26 15.34 4.33 -10.75
N GLN A 27 15.46 3.15 -11.35
CA GLN A 27 16.05 2.99 -12.68
C GLN A 27 15.24 3.73 -13.75
N LEU A 28 13.91 3.63 -13.72
CA LEU A 28 13.04 4.36 -14.65
C LEU A 28 13.18 5.88 -14.51
N VAL A 29 13.15 6.40 -13.28
CA VAL A 29 13.32 7.83 -13.00
C VAL A 29 14.74 8.30 -13.38
N GLY A 30 15.75 7.45 -13.19
CA GLY A 30 17.14 7.75 -13.54
C GLY A 30 17.42 7.81 -15.03
N ALA A 31 16.64 7.12 -15.85
CA ALA A 31 16.84 7.08 -17.30
C ALA A 31 16.61 8.47 -17.95
N ASP A 32 17.49 8.85 -18.88
CA ASP A 32 17.42 10.14 -19.55
C ASP A 32 16.18 10.29 -20.46
N SER A 33 15.57 9.18 -20.85
CA SER A 33 14.35 9.13 -21.67
C SER A 33 13.04 9.23 -20.87
N THR A 34 13.11 9.58 -19.59
CA THR A 34 11.92 9.60 -18.72
C THR A 34 10.92 10.68 -19.16
N PRO A 35 9.61 10.37 -19.25
CA PRO A 35 8.57 11.32 -19.67
C PRO A 35 8.41 12.57 -18.78
N LEU A 36 9.18 12.67 -17.70
CA LEU A 36 9.22 13.86 -16.83
C LEU A 36 9.62 15.13 -17.59
N ALA A 37 10.23 15.01 -18.77
CA ALA A 37 10.66 16.11 -19.61
C ALA A 37 9.54 17.09 -20.05
N GLY A 38 8.28 16.63 -20.10
CA GLY A 38 7.14 17.48 -20.46
C GLY A 38 6.31 18.00 -19.27
N VAL A 39 6.60 17.50 -18.05
CA VAL A 39 5.75 17.76 -16.88
C VAL A 39 6.39 18.76 -15.91
N LEU A 40 7.71 18.88 -15.91
CA LEU A 40 8.45 19.71 -14.97
C LEU A 40 9.26 20.78 -15.67
N PRO A 41 9.34 22.02 -15.13
CA PRO A 41 10.15 23.08 -15.67
C PRO A 41 11.64 22.75 -15.54
N ASP A 42 12.45 23.20 -16.52
CA ASP A 42 13.90 23.03 -16.49
C ASP A 42 14.55 23.87 -15.38
N GLU A 43 13.96 25.03 -15.10
CA GLU A 43 14.42 25.97 -14.07
C GLU A 43 13.36 26.11 -12.95
N ALA A 44 13.81 26.51 -11.77
CA ALA A 44 12.92 26.76 -10.65
C ALA A 44 12.02 27.97 -10.96
N GLN A 45 10.71 27.77 -10.98
CA GLN A 45 9.70 28.81 -11.22
C GLN A 45 8.55 28.68 -10.21
N ASP A 46 8.02 29.83 -9.77
CA ASP A 46 6.83 29.91 -8.90
C ASP A 46 6.89 29.00 -7.65
N GLY A 47 8.08 28.87 -7.04
CA GLY A 47 8.30 28.04 -5.88
C GLY A 47 8.39 26.53 -6.16
N LYS A 48 8.42 26.12 -7.44
CA LYS A 48 8.67 24.73 -7.83
C LYS A 48 10.18 24.52 -8.04
N PRO A 49 10.74 23.40 -7.54
CA PRO A 49 12.14 23.08 -7.77
C PRO A 49 12.41 22.81 -9.25
N ALA A 50 13.64 23.08 -9.69
CA ALA A 50 14.10 22.68 -11.01
C ALA A 50 13.95 21.14 -11.18
N ARG A 51 13.73 20.71 -12.43
CA ARG A 51 13.54 19.29 -12.79
C ARG A 51 14.62 18.39 -12.18
N GLU A 52 15.89 18.79 -12.29
CA GLU A 52 17.00 17.98 -11.81
C GLU A 52 16.99 17.84 -10.27
N ALA A 53 16.70 18.91 -9.54
CA ALA A 53 16.59 18.86 -8.08
C ALA A 53 15.44 17.95 -7.63
N LEU A 54 14.32 17.97 -8.35
CA LEU A 54 13.19 17.11 -8.09
C LEU A 54 13.52 15.63 -8.41
N LYS A 55 14.17 15.38 -9.55
CA LYS A 55 14.65 14.05 -9.95
C LYS A 55 15.57 13.46 -8.89
N GLN A 56 16.58 14.21 -8.45
CA GLN A 56 17.51 13.78 -7.40
C GLN A 56 16.82 13.55 -6.06
N GLY A 57 15.87 14.41 -5.71
CA GLY A 57 15.04 14.25 -4.52
C GLY A 57 14.24 12.94 -4.57
N LEU A 58 13.61 12.63 -5.69
CA LEU A 58 12.83 11.43 -5.90
C LEU A 58 13.71 10.17 -5.87
N LEU A 59 14.83 10.17 -6.60
CA LEU A 59 15.79 9.05 -6.60
C LEU A 59 16.28 8.71 -5.21
N ARG A 60 16.63 9.72 -4.41
CA ARG A 60 17.03 9.52 -3.02
C ARG A 60 15.92 8.87 -2.20
N ARG A 61 14.66 9.31 -2.34
CA ARG A 61 13.53 8.73 -1.60
C ARG A 61 13.23 7.29 -2.00
N LEU A 62 13.32 6.99 -3.30
CA LEU A 62 13.15 5.62 -3.78
C LEU A 62 14.24 4.71 -3.20
N ALA A 63 15.50 5.16 -3.18
CA ALA A 63 16.60 4.41 -2.59
C ALA A 63 16.44 4.21 -1.07
N GLU A 64 16.03 5.26 -0.33
CA GLU A 64 15.75 5.16 1.12
C GLU A 64 14.62 4.15 1.40
N THR A 65 13.57 4.15 0.58
CA THR A 65 12.45 3.21 0.73
C THR A 65 12.86 1.77 0.41
N ALA A 66 13.64 1.57 -0.67
CA ALA A 66 14.19 0.26 -1.00
C ALA A 66 15.10 -0.28 0.12
N ALA A 67 15.95 0.58 0.69
CA ALA A 67 16.82 0.20 1.82
C ALA A 67 16.00 -0.18 3.07
N LYS A 68 14.92 0.55 3.35
CA LYS A 68 14.01 0.25 4.47
C LYS A 68 13.31 -1.09 4.26
N ALA A 69 12.84 -1.38 3.04
CA ALA A 69 12.23 -2.67 2.72
C ALA A 69 13.22 -3.84 2.91
N ARG A 70 14.50 -3.69 2.52
CA ARG A 70 15.53 -4.70 2.77
C ARG A 70 15.82 -4.90 4.25
N LEU A 71 15.78 -3.84 5.04
CA LEU A 71 15.90 -3.95 6.49
C LEU A 71 14.75 -4.78 7.06
N PHE A 72 13.52 -4.52 6.65
CA PHE A 72 12.36 -5.31 7.08
C PHE A 72 12.39 -6.74 6.56
N GLU A 73 12.89 -7.00 5.34
CA GLU A 73 13.18 -8.35 4.85
C GLU A 73 14.09 -9.11 5.83
N SER A 74 15.16 -8.48 6.29
CA SER A 74 16.10 -9.09 7.23
C SER A 74 15.46 -9.38 8.59
N MET A 75 14.62 -8.47 9.10
CA MET A 75 13.88 -8.64 10.35
C MET A 75 12.84 -9.76 10.22
N ALA A 76 12.03 -9.75 9.17
CA ALA A 76 11.05 -10.79 8.87
C ALA A 76 11.71 -12.18 8.79
N ALA A 77 12.89 -12.26 8.13
CA ALA A 77 13.65 -13.49 8.06
C ALA A 77 14.18 -13.96 9.43
N LYS A 78 14.49 -13.05 10.36
CA LYS A 78 14.82 -13.40 11.76
C LYS A 78 13.59 -13.94 12.48
N GLU A 79 12.46 -13.27 12.37
CA GLU A 79 11.22 -13.66 13.05
C GLU A 79 10.72 -15.02 12.57
N VAL A 80 10.76 -15.30 11.26
CA VAL A 80 10.44 -16.63 10.70
C VAL A 80 11.31 -17.74 11.32
N ARG A 81 12.57 -17.45 11.64
CA ARG A 81 13.49 -18.40 12.28
C ARG A 81 13.41 -18.40 13.81
N GLY A 82 12.55 -17.59 14.40
CA GLY A 82 12.45 -17.41 15.85
C GLY A 82 13.66 -16.69 16.46
N ALA A 83 14.46 -15.98 15.66
CA ALA A 83 15.59 -15.22 16.14
C ALA A 83 15.15 -13.83 16.67
N ALA A 84 15.72 -13.41 17.78
CA ALA A 84 15.40 -12.14 18.39
C ALA A 84 15.89 -10.97 17.53
N LEU A 85 15.09 -9.91 17.45
CA LEU A 85 15.49 -8.63 16.90
C LEU A 85 16.38 -7.87 17.89
N THR A 86 17.27 -7.05 17.37
CA THR A 86 18.11 -6.14 18.15
C THR A 86 17.31 -4.94 18.65
N ALA A 87 17.86 -4.18 19.61
CA ALA A 87 17.25 -2.95 20.10
C ALA A 87 17.08 -1.91 18.98
N ALA A 88 18.07 -1.80 18.08
CA ALA A 88 17.99 -0.88 16.93
C ALA A 88 16.89 -1.28 15.94
N GLU A 89 16.72 -2.57 15.67
CA GLU A 89 15.63 -3.06 14.83
C GLU A 89 14.25 -2.76 15.42
N TYR A 90 14.10 -2.88 16.75
CA TYR A 90 12.86 -2.47 17.42
C TYR A 90 12.61 -0.95 17.36
N GLU A 91 13.63 -0.12 17.36
CA GLU A 91 13.48 1.31 17.13
C GLU A 91 13.00 1.60 15.71
N GLU A 92 13.47 0.88 14.71
CA GLU A 92 13.00 1.01 13.34
C GLU A 92 11.52 0.69 13.19
N ILE A 93 11.04 -0.35 13.86
CA ILE A 93 9.60 -0.68 13.89
C ILE A 93 8.82 0.44 14.58
N LEU A 94 9.29 0.91 15.75
CA LEU A 94 8.62 1.93 16.54
C LEU A 94 8.40 3.24 15.76
N TYR A 95 9.39 3.64 14.96
CA TYR A 95 9.35 4.90 14.22
C TYR A 95 8.88 4.76 12.77
N PHE A 96 8.58 3.57 12.30
CA PHE A 96 8.21 3.32 10.92
C PHE A 96 6.99 4.15 10.47
N GLY A 97 5.94 4.20 11.27
CA GLY A 97 4.74 4.98 10.96
C GLY A 97 5.05 6.46 10.71
N ARG A 98 5.92 7.05 11.53
CA ARG A 98 6.38 8.43 11.37
C ARG A 98 7.18 8.63 10.07
N VAL A 99 8.04 7.67 9.72
CA VAL A 99 8.82 7.71 8.47
C VAL A 99 7.90 7.59 7.25
N ALA A 100 6.94 6.69 7.30
CA ALA A 100 5.95 6.51 6.24
C ALA A 100 5.09 7.76 6.04
N GLU A 101 4.61 8.37 7.13
CA GLU A 101 3.88 9.64 7.09
C GLU A 101 4.72 10.76 6.47
N HIS A 102 5.98 10.88 6.88
CA HIS A 102 6.89 11.88 6.33
C HIS A 102 7.09 11.73 4.82
N HIS A 103 7.28 10.50 4.33
CA HIS A 103 7.36 10.22 2.89
C HIS A 103 6.05 10.59 2.18
N PHE A 104 4.91 10.19 2.73
CA PHE A 104 3.59 10.54 2.20
C PHE A 104 3.41 12.06 2.07
N LEU A 105 3.75 12.83 3.10
CA LEU A 105 3.63 14.29 3.10
C LEU A 105 4.56 14.94 2.06
N ILE A 106 5.77 14.41 1.86
CA ILE A 106 6.68 14.89 0.82
C ILE A 106 6.07 14.63 -0.55
N PHE A 107 5.63 13.40 -0.86
CA PHE A 107 5.00 13.10 -2.14
C PHE A 107 3.75 13.95 -2.37
N LYS A 108 2.94 14.16 -1.35
CA LYS A 108 1.79 15.05 -1.41
C LYS A 108 2.17 16.50 -1.71
N SER A 109 3.28 16.99 -1.17
CA SER A 109 3.77 18.35 -1.45
C SER A 109 4.35 18.52 -2.86
N LEU A 110 4.84 17.42 -3.45
CA LEU A 110 5.37 17.38 -4.82
C LEU A 110 4.25 17.19 -5.85
N ALA A 111 3.19 16.50 -5.48
CA ALA A 111 1.98 16.45 -6.28
C ALA A 111 1.36 17.85 -6.34
N ASN A 112 0.96 18.26 -7.54
CA ASN A 112 0.38 19.57 -7.78
C ASN A 112 -0.71 19.87 -6.74
N LYS A 113 -0.74 21.11 -6.20
CA LYS A 113 -1.77 21.54 -5.23
C LYS A 113 -3.19 21.33 -5.75
N ASP A 114 -3.37 21.25 -7.05
CA ASP A 114 -4.64 20.97 -7.73
C ASP A 114 -5.05 19.48 -7.69
N LEU A 115 -4.13 18.55 -7.40
CA LEU A 115 -4.52 17.26 -6.85
C LEU A 115 -4.92 17.50 -5.38
N ALA A 116 -6.03 18.18 -5.19
CA ALA A 116 -6.75 18.10 -3.94
C ALA A 116 -7.04 16.62 -3.73
N LEU A 117 -6.17 15.96 -3.01
CA LEU A 117 -6.52 14.78 -2.27
C LEU A 117 -7.56 15.28 -1.26
N SER A 118 -8.79 15.51 -1.76
CA SER A 118 -9.96 15.42 -0.93
C SER A 118 -9.72 14.21 -0.09
N THR A 119 -9.88 14.29 1.20
CA THR A 119 -9.82 13.13 2.07
C THR A 119 -10.65 12.07 1.34
N PRO A 120 -10.04 11.10 0.67
CA PRO A 120 -10.83 10.17 -0.08
C PRO A 120 -11.68 9.46 0.94
N ASP A 121 -12.97 9.42 0.70
CA ASP A 121 -13.76 8.41 1.38
C ASP A 121 -12.99 7.09 1.17
N PRO A 122 -12.39 6.54 2.22
CA PRO A 122 -11.31 5.57 2.02
C PRO A 122 -11.80 4.32 1.31
N MET A 123 -13.11 4.06 1.30
CA MET A 123 -13.63 2.79 0.80
C MET A 123 -15.16 2.74 0.81
N PRO A 124 -15.78 1.94 -0.05
CA PRO A 124 -15.23 1.09 -1.11
C PRO A 124 -14.96 1.84 -2.41
N LYS A 125 -14.03 1.33 -3.23
CA LYS A 125 -13.59 1.93 -4.50
C LYS A 125 -13.64 0.90 -5.62
N ILE A 126 -13.93 1.37 -6.84
CA ILE A 126 -13.95 0.57 -8.05
C ILE A 126 -13.29 1.32 -9.21
N ALA A 127 -12.62 0.57 -10.08
CA ALA A 127 -12.08 1.07 -11.34
C ALA A 127 -12.26 0.04 -12.45
N ASP A 128 -12.42 0.51 -13.66
CA ASP A 128 -12.20 -0.30 -14.85
C ASP A 128 -10.69 -0.42 -15.10
N VAL A 129 -10.23 -1.62 -15.35
CA VAL A 129 -8.81 -1.91 -15.59
C VAL A 129 -8.55 -2.36 -17.02
N ALA A 130 -9.57 -2.81 -17.73
CA ALA A 130 -9.51 -3.13 -19.15
C ALA A 130 -10.90 -3.08 -19.78
N ASP A 131 -10.94 -2.69 -21.05
CA ASP A 131 -12.12 -2.71 -21.90
C ASP A 131 -11.79 -3.18 -23.32
N VAL A 132 -12.79 -3.25 -24.18
CA VAL A 132 -12.61 -3.54 -25.62
C VAL A 132 -12.80 -2.21 -26.38
N LEU A 133 -11.71 -1.51 -26.62
CA LEU A 133 -11.70 -0.23 -27.37
C LEU A 133 -12.68 0.82 -26.81
N GLY A 134 -12.73 0.96 -25.49
CA GLY A 134 -13.63 1.91 -24.81
C GLY A 134 -15.10 1.44 -24.71
N SER A 135 -15.36 0.15 -24.93
CA SER A 135 -16.70 -0.42 -24.85
C SER A 135 -16.74 -1.70 -24.03
N ALA A 136 -17.94 -2.12 -23.64
CA ALA A 136 -18.18 -3.37 -22.92
C ALA A 136 -17.69 -4.61 -23.72
N PRO A 137 -17.30 -5.69 -23.03
CA PRO A 137 -17.31 -5.82 -21.56
C PRO A 137 -16.12 -5.13 -20.89
N TYR A 138 -16.33 -4.63 -19.68
CA TYR A 138 -15.32 -3.99 -18.84
C TYR A 138 -14.80 -4.96 -17.79
N LEU A 139 -13.48 -5.08 -17.64
CA LEU A 139 -12.87 -5.75 -16.49
C LEU A 139 -12.80 -4.73 -15.34
N MET A 140 -13.54 -5.01 -14.29
CA MET A 140 -13.61 -4.17 -13.10
C MET A 140 -12.76 -4.74 -11.99
N ALA A 141 -11.93 -3.90 -11.36
CA ALA A 141 -11.23 -4.22 -10.13
C ALA A 141 -11.73 -3.31 -9.00
N ALA A 142 -12.02 -3.90 -7.86
CA ALA A 142 -12.62 -3.15 -6.76
C ALA A 142 -12.09 -3.61 -5.40
N VAL A 143 -12.16 -2.69 -4.45
CA VAL A 143 -11.91 -2.99 -3.04
C VAL A 143 -13.18 -2.74 -2.24
N GLY A 144 -13.44 -3.63 -1.31
CA GLY A 144 -14.58 -3.53 -0.42
C GLY A 144 -14.20 -3.06 0.98
N ARG A 145 -15.03 -3.41 1.96
CA ARG A 145 -14.77 -3.08 3.36
C ARG A 145 -13.58 -3.87 3.89
N PRO A 146 -12.82 -3.31 4.85
CA PRO A 146 -11.76 -4.06 5.51
C PRO A 146 -12.29 -5.33 6.17
N LEU A 147 -11.54 -6.41 6.03
CA LEU A 147 -11.70 -7.65 6.76
C LEU A 147 -10.72 -7.68 7.92
N GLU A 148 -11.14 -8.22 9.06
CA GLU A 148 -10.22 -8.53 10.14
C GLU A 148 -9.30 -9.67 9.70
N TRP A 149 -8.02 -9.47 9.90
CA TRP A 149 -6.99 -10.44 9.55
C TRP A 149 -6.29 -10.91 10.82
N ASP A 150 -6.38 -12.20 11.11
CA ASP A 150 -5.73 -12.83 12.25
C ASP A 150 -4.44 -13.52 11.80
N HIS A 151 -3.31 -13.13 12.37
CA HIS A 151 -2.02 -13.75 12.11
C HIS A 151 -1.49 -14.45 13.35
N ALA A 152 -1.06 -15.69 13.19
CA ALA A 152 -0.26 -16.39 14.19
C ALA A 152 1.22 -16.06 13.96
N VAL A 153 1.81 -15.29 14.83
CA VAL A 153 3.22 -14.85 14.73
C VAL A 153 4.06 -15.42 15.87
N PRO A 154 5.30 -15.83 15.62
CA PRO A 154 6.24 -16.16 16.68
C PRO A 154 6.68 -14.87 17.39
N PHE A 155 6.41 -14.79 18.68
CA PHE A 155 6.69 -13.60 19.46
C PHE A 155 7.34 -13.99 20.80
N TYR A 156 8.63 -13.70 20.98
CA TYR A 156 9.39 -14.01 22.20
C TYR A 156 9.30 -15.46 22.66
N GLY A 157 9.44 -16.41 21.74
CA GLY A 157 9.44 -17.84 22.04
C GLY A 157 8.06 -18.47 22.27
N ARG A 158 7.00 -17.74 22.06
CA ARG A 158 5.62 -18.23 22.03
C ARG A 158 4.91 -17.78 20.75
N GLN A 159 3.78 -18.41 20.46
CA GLN A 159 2.93 -18.01 19.34
C GLN A 159 1.85 -17.04 19.86
N GLU A 160 1.71 -15.90 19.23
CA GLU A 160 0.67 -14.91 19.51
C GLU A 160 -0.22 -14.74 18.30
N ILE A 161 -1.50 -14.47 18.54
CA ILE A 161 -2.42 -14.04 17.49
C ILE A 161 -2.46 -12.51 17.49
N VAL A 162 -2.03 -11.91 16.40
CA VAL A 162 -2.12 -10.48 16.18
C VAL A 162 -3.22 -10.18 15.17
N LYS A 163 -3.89 -9.05 15.34
CA LYS A 163 -4.99 -8.63 14.51
C LYS A 163 -4.59 -7.44 13.65
N GLY A 164 -4.95 -7.51 12.40
CA GLY A 164 -4.80 -6.43 11.44
C GLY A 164 -6.06 -6.24 10.62
N GLY A 165 -5.98 -5.42 9.59
CA GLY A 165 -7.02 -5.22 8.61
C GLY A 165 -6.48 -5.39 7.21
N ALA A 166 -7.20 -6.09 6.36
CA ALA A 166 -6.93 -6.16 4.94
C ALA A 166 -8.19 -5.76 4.16
N TYR A 167 -8.02 -5.01 3.08
CA TYR A 167 -9.15 -4.72 2.22
C TYR A 167 -9.55 -5.96 1.42
N SER A 168 -10.84 -6.23 1.36
CA SER A 168 -11.36 -7.25 0.46
C SER A 168 -11.18 -6.79 -0.98
N PHE A 169 -10.73 -7.70 -1.84
CA PHE A 169 -10.51 -7.46 -3.27
C PHE A 169 -11.58 -8.19 -4.09
N TYR A 170 -11.99 -7.54 -5.17
CA TYR A 170 -12.94 -8.09 -6.13
C TYR A 170 -12.45 -7.83 -7.55
N GLU A 171 -12.69 -8.79 -8.41
CA GLU A 171 -12.42 -8.69 -9.84
C GLU A 171 -13.55 -9.41 -10.60
N PHE A 172 -14.15 -8.74 -11.56
CA PHE A 172 -15.26 -9.28 -12.33
C PHE A 172 -15.45 -8.53 -13.64
N VAL A 173 -16.09 -9.19 -14.59
CA VAL A 173 -16.49 -8.58 -15.86
C VAL A 173 -17.89 -7.99 -15.71
N ASN A 174 -18.12 -6.80 -16.28
CA ASN A 174 -19.39 -6.12 -16.27
C ASN A 174 -19.68 -5.47 -17.64
N ASP A 175 -20.97 -5.38 -18.01
CA ASP A 175 -21.36 -4.78 -19.29
C ASP A 175 -21.53 -3.25 -19.21
N ALA A 176 -21.43 -2.66 -18.03
CA ALA A 176 -21.48 -1.23 -17.82
C ALA A 176 -20.35 -0.79 -16.87
N LEU A 177 -19.87 0.42 -17.06
CA LEU A 177 -19.01 1.08 -16.08
C LEU A 177 -19.79 1.29 -14.78
N LEU A 178 -19.14 1.04 -13.65
CA LEU A 178 -19.68 1.30 -12.32
C LEU A 178 -18.87 2.41 -11.68
N ASP A 179 -19.54 3.34 -11.04
CA ASP A 179 -18.92 4.28 -10.14
C ASP A 179 -18.84 3.74 -8.69
N ASP A 180 -18.19 4.47 -7.80
CA ASP A 180 -18.05 4.08 -6.41
C ASP A 180 -19.40 3.91 -5.68
N GLN A 181 -20.43 4.68 -6.07
CA GLN A 181 -21.77 4.61 -5.46
C GLN A 181 -22.51 3.36 -5.93
N ASP A 182 -22.41 3.00 -7.19
CA ASP A 182 -22.98 1.77 -7.72
C ASP A 182 -22.29 0.54 -7.17
N TRP A 183 -20.97 0.64 -7.01
CA TRP A 183 -20.19 -0.40 -6.34
C TRP A 183 -20.62 -0.60 -4.89
N LEU A 184 -20.81 0.48 -4.14
CA LEU A 184 -21.27 0.43 -2.75
C LEU A 184 -22.61 -0.29 -2.60
N LYS A 185 -23.54 -0.09 -3.55
CA LYS A 185 -24.84 -0.78 -3.59
C LYS A 185 -24.71 -2.26 -3.90
N ARG A 186 -23.79 -2.60 -4.83
CA ARG A 186 -23.56 -3.97 -5.30
C ARG A 186 -22.76 -4.81 -4.31
N LEU A 187 -21.82 -4.21 -3.59
CA LEU A 187 -20.88 -4.87 -2.70
C LEU A 187 -21.48 -5.94 -1.76
N PRO A 188 -22.67 -5.73 -1.12
CA PRO A 188 -23.22 -6.75 -0.23
C PRO A 188 -23.59 -8.07 -0.91
N SER A 189 -23.80 -8.06 -2.23
CA SER A 189 -24.18 -9.24 -3.01
C SER A 189 -23.07 -9.77 -3.91
N GLN A 190 -21.93 -9.06 -3.99
CA GLN A 190 -20.82 -9.47 -4.85
C GLN A 190 -20.01 -10.58 -4.20
N PRO A 191 -19.87 -11.74 -4.85
CA PRO A 191 -19.05 -12.82 -4.32
C PRO A 191 -17.56 -12.44 -4.34
N HIS A 192 -16.81 -12.92 -3.35
CA HIS A 192 -15.36 -12.85 -3.39
C HIS A 192 -14.78 -13.68 -4.55
N PRO A 193 -13.64 -13.29 -5.11
CA PRO A 193 -12.90 -14.12 -6.04
C PRO A 193 -12.61 -15.51 -5.43
N ALA A 194 -12.63 -16.54 -6.24
CA ALA A 194 -12.47 -17.93 -5.77
C ALA A 194 -11.18 -18.17 -4.97
N TRP A 195 -10.11 -17.45 -5.29
CA TRP A 195 -8.84 -17.54 -4.57
C TRP A 195 -8.88 -16.95 -3.16
N VAL A 196 -9.84 -16.07 -2.85
CA VAL A 196 -10.04 -15.49 -1.50
C VAL A 196 -10.78 -16.46 -0.60
N ALA A 197 -11.66 -17.30 -1.14
CA ALA A 197 -12.54 -18.17 -0.36
C ALA A 197 -11.82 -19.04 0.71
N PRO A 198 -10.62 -19.59 0.48
CA PRO A 198 -9.91 -20.37 1.49
C PRO A 198 -9.46 -19.55 2.72
N TYR A 199 -9.36 -18.23 2.58
CA TYR A 199 -8.85 -17.34 3.60
C TYR A 199 -9.95 -16.62 4.38
N VAL A 200 -11.20 -16.66 3.92
CA VAL A 200 -12.31 -15.94 4.54
C VAL A 200 -13.20 -16.92 5.32
N SER A 201 -13.27 -16.71 6.62
CA SER A 201 -14.22 -17.45 7.45
C SER A 201 -15.63 -16.90 7.27
N ALA A 202 -16.61 -17.78 7.06
CA ALA A 202 -18.02 -17.40 6.94
C ALA A 202 -18.56 -16.63 8.17
N LYS A 203 -17.92 -16.79 9.34
CA LYS A 203 -18.27 -16.07 10.57
C LYS A 203 -17.81 -14.60 10.57
N ASN A 204 -16.87 -14.23 9.73
CA ASN A 204 -16.27 -12.89 9.68
C ASN A 204 -16.90 -11.99 8.60
N LEU A 205 -17.87 -12.48 7.84
CA LEU A 205 -18.60 -11.70 6.84
C LEU A 205 -19.62 -10.72 7.44
N SER A 206 -19.85 -10.78 8.76
CA SER A 206 -20.75 -9.89 9.47
C SER A 206 -20.00 -9.05 10.51
N CYS A 207 -19.16 -8.11 10.06
CA CYS A 207 -18.83 -6.97 10.92
C CYS A 207 -20.11 -6.13 11.09
N PRO A 208 -20.69 -6.05 12.31
CA PRO A 208 -21.78 -5.11 12.52
C PRO A 208 -21.25 -3.71 12.22
N ALA A 209 -22.00 -2.96 11.42
CA ALA A 209 -21.71 -1.56 11.19
C ALA A 209 -21.63 -0.86 12.56
N ARG A 210 -20.43 -0.53 13.03
CA ARG A 210 -20.32 0.40 14.15
C ARG A 210 -20.82 1.73 13.64
N ASN A 211 -21.85 2.25 14.28
CA ASN A 211 -22.34 3.62 14.02
C ASN A 211 -21.13 4.56 14.07
N PRO A 212 -20.99 5.44 13.07
CA PRO A 212 -20.03 6.51 13.17
C PRO A 212 -20.42 7.38 14.38
N PHE A 213 -19.42 7.72 15.17
CA PHE A 213 -19.53 8.70 16.25
C PHE A 213 -19.86 10.08 15.69
#